data_6caf305dde8b52de64afadd6f4cfd493
#
_entry.id   6caf305dde8b52de64afadd6f4cfd493
#
_cell.length_a   1.000
_cell.length_b   1.000
_cell.length_c   1.000
_cell.angle_alpha   90.00
_cell.angle_beta   90.00
_cell.angle_gamma   90.00
#
_symmetry.space_group_name_H-M   'P 1'
#
loop_
_entity.id
_entity.type
_entity.pdbx_description
1 polymer ?
#
loop_
_entity_poly.entity_id
_entity_poly.type
_entity_poly.pdbx_seq_one_letter_code
_entity_poly.pdbx_strand_id
1 'polypeptide(L)'
;MSDANVVVRHVVIRGLVQGVGFRAWTEYTALAHGLEGWVRNRRDGSVEAVFAGAPSRVTAMIEACEKGPRGARVETVDHWIAASSALAPRRTGEQFSVLPTG
;
A
#
# COMPACT_ATOMS: atom_id res chain seq x y z
N MET A 1 1.73 25.13 -0.77
CA MET A 1 1.56 24.63 -0.55
C MET A 1 1.80 23.73 0.13
N SER A 2 1.48 23.21 0.30
CA SER A 2 1.87 22.75 1.26
C SER A 2 2.20 21.38 1.23
N ASP A 3 3.30 21.12 0.84
CA ASP A 3 3.85 19.87 0.91
C ASP A 3 4.09 19.41 2.27
N ALA A 4 3.81 20.25 3.25
CA ALA A 4 3.98 19.88 4.62
C ALA A 4 2.97 18.86 5.07
N ASN A 5 1.85 18.74 4.36
CA ASN A 5 0.85 17.77 4.74
C ASN A 5 1.21 16.41 4.20
N VAL A 6 1.70 15.57 5.07
CA VAL A 6 1.95 14.17 4.76
C VAL A 6 1.00 13.35 5.60
N VAL A 7 0.28 12.44 4.96
CA VAL A 7 -0.60 11.51 5.66
C VAL A 7 -0.01 10.10 5.55
N VAL A 8 -0.33 9.28 6.53
CA VAL A 8 0.04 7.87 6.55
C VAL A 8 -1.26 7.07 6.69
N ARG A 9 -1.47 6.12 5.78
CA ARG A 9 -2.65 5.25 5.81
C ARG A 9 -2.21 3.81 5.86
N HIS A 10 -2.84 3.07 6.75
CA HIS A 10 -2.72 1.62 6.80
C HIS A 10 -3.87 1.03 6.00
N VAL A 11 -3.59 0.05 5.16
CA VAL A 11 -4.57 -0.47 4.20
C VAL A 11 -4.55 -1.98 4.23
N VAL A 12 -5.75 -2.59 4.22
CA VAL A 12 -5.88 -4.04 4.13
C VAL A 12 -6.82 -4.34 2.95
N ILE A 13 -6.33 -5.12 2.01
CA ILE A 13 -7.06 -5.46 0.77
C ILE A 13 -7.44 -6.93 0.84
N ARG A 14 -8.72 -7.23 0.66
CA ARG A 14 -9.25 -8.60 0.74
C ARG A 14 -9.88 -8.99 -0.58
N GLY A 15 -9.87 -10.30 -0.82
CA GLY A 15 -10.42 -10.87 -2.04
C GLY A 15 -9.42 -11.86 -2.64
N LEU A 16 -9.48 -12.03 -3.94
CA LEU A 16 -8.50 -12.84 -4.67
C LEU A 16 -7.33 -11.91 -5.01
N VAL A 17 -6.42 -11.74 -4.05
CA VAL A 17 -5.38 -10.71 -4.12
C VAL A 17 -3.96 -11.28 -3.94
N GLN A 18 -3.81 -12.57 -3.66
CA GLN A 18 -2.50 -13.21 -3.60
C GLN A 18 -2.33 -14.15 -4.79
N GLY A 19 -1.09 -14.32 -5.22
CA GLY A 19 -0.80 -15.16 -6.38
C GLY A 19 -1.11 -14.51 -7.72
N VAL A 20 -1.36 -13.19 -7.72
CA VAL A 20 -1.74 -12.44 -8.92
C VAL A 20 -0.81 -11.25 -9.16
N GLY A 21 0.32 -11.19 -8.45
CA GLY A 21 1.30 -10.10 -8.62
C GLY A 21 0.91 -8.81 -7.93
N PHE A 22 0.04 -8.88 -6.91
CA PHE A 22 -0.46 -7.68 -6.25
C PHE A 22 0.65 -6.87 -5.60
N ARG A 23 1.60 -7.53 -4.91
CA ARG A 23 2.69 -6.81 -4.22
C ARG A 23 3.57 -6.04 -5.20
N ALA A 24 3.95 -6.67 -6.31
CA ALA A 24 4.78 -6.01 -7.32
C ALA A 24 4.04 -4.85 -7.95
N TRP A 25 2.76 -5.03 -8.25
CA TRP A 25 1.92 -3.97 -8.79
C TRP A 25 1.81 -2.79 -7.80
N THR A 26 1.67 -3.09 -6.51
CA THR A 26 1.55 -2.07 -5.47
C THR A 26 2.83 -1.24 -5.40
N GLU A 27 3.99 -1.89 -5.39
CA GLU A 27 5.26 -1.17 -5.37
C GLU A 27 5.39 -0.24 -6.57
N TYR A 28 5.16 -0.75 -7.76
CA TYR A 28 5.26 0.03 -8.98
C TYR A 28 4.33 1.24 -8.94
N THR A 29 3.09 1.02 -8.55
CA THR A 29 2.08 2.07 -8.54
C THR A 29 2.36 3.10 -7.45
N ALA A 30 2.76 2.65 -6.26
CA ALA A 30 3.08 3.56 -5.16
C ALA A 30 4.27 4.46 -5.51
N LEU A 31 5.31 3.91 -6.12
CA LEU A 31 6.46 4.69 -6.54
C LEU A 31 6.07 5.71 -7.63
N ALA A 32 5.19 5.31 -8.55
CA ALA A 32 4.68 6.23 -9.57
C ALA A 32 3.91 7.41 -8.96
N HIS A 33 3.29 7.20 -7.81
CA HIS A 33 2.60 8.26 -7.08
C HIS A 33 3.51 9.00 -6.09
N GLY A 34 4.81 8.68 -6.07
CA GLY A 34 5.76 9.34 -5.18
C GLY A 34 5.58 8.98 -3.73
N LEU A 35 5.02 7.82 -3.42
CA LEU A 35 4.70 7.43 -2.05
C LEU A 35 5.83 6.64 -1.42
N GLU A 36 5.90 6.73 -0.08
CA GLU A 36 6.70 5.86 0.75
C GLU A 36 5.80 4.82 1.38
N GLY A 37 6.38 3.69 1.77
CA GLY A 37 5.62 2.68 2.48
C GLY A 37 6.11 1.28 2.23
N TRP A 38 5.20 0.33 2.40
CA TRP A 38 5.52 -1.08 2.23
C TRP A 38 4.24 -1.87 1.95
N VAL A 39 4.42 -3.09 1.45
CA VAL A 39 3.33 -4.01 1.16
C VAL A 39 3.78 -5.43 1.48
N ARG A 40 2.86 -6.25 1.98
CA ARG A 40 3.14 -7.66 2.21
C ARG A 40 1.85 -8.47 2.09
N ASN A 41 2.00 -9.75 1.79
CA ASN A 41 0.90 -10.69 1.93
C ASN A 41 0.75 -11.05 3.40
N ARG A 42 -0.48 -11.32 3.82
CA ARG A 42 -0.77 -11.84 5.14
C ARG A 42 -1.21 -13.29 5.04
N ARG A 43 -1.07 -13.99 6.16
CA ARG A 43 -1.40 -15.43 6.19
C ARG A 43 -2.88 -15.71 6.00
N ASP A 44 -3.73 -14.73 6.28
CA ASP A 44 -5.18 -14.87 6.10
C ASP A 44 -5.62 -14.67 4.64
N GLY A 45 -4.68 -14.47 3.72
CA GLY A 45 -4.98 -14.28 2.31
C GLY A 45 -5.10 -12.84 1.88
N SER A 46 -5.10 -11.91 2.82
CA SER A 46 -5.18 -10.48 2.49
C SER A 46 -3.81 -9.91 2.12
N VAL A 47 -3.82 -8.70 1.56
CA VAL A 47 -2.62 -7.91 1.32
C VAL A 47 -2.68 -6.70 2.24
N GLU A 48 -1.60 -6.45 2.93
CA GLU A 48 -1.49 -5.33 3.86
C GLU A 48 -0.47 -4.34 3.32
N ALA A 49 -0.78 -3.05 3.40
CA ALA A 49 0.12 -2.01 2.93
C ALA A 49 0.05 -0.78 3.81
N VAL A 50 1.12 0.01 3.78
CA VAL A 50 1.14 1.34 4.38
C VAL A 50 1.62 2.29 3.31
N PHE A 51 0.88 3.38 3.13
CA PHE A 51 1.23 4.43 2.16
C PHE A 51 1.38 5.75 2.88
N ALA A 52 2.43 6.47 2.55
CA ALA A 52 2.71 7.78 3.13
C ALA A 52 3.07 8.77 2.04
N GLY A 53 2.50 9.96 2.10
CA GLY A 53 2.78 11.01 1.15
C GLY A 53 1.71 12.08 1.16
N ALA A 54 1.64 12.87 0.10
CA ALA A 54 0.64 13.92 -0.03
C ALA A 54 -0.77 13.30 -0.01
N PRO A 55 -1.72 13.94 0.66
CA PRO A 55 -3.07 13.35 0.83
C PRO A 55 -3.72 12.93 -0.49
N SER A 56 -3.64 13.75 -1.53
CA SER A 56 -4.27 13.43 -2.81
C SER A 56 -3.64 12.20 -3.46
N ARG A 57 -2.34 12.02 -3.28
CA ARG A 57 -1.64 10.90 -3.86
C ARG A 57 -1.93 9.61 -3.11
N VAL A 58 -2.03 9.70 -1.79
CA VAL A 58 -2.42 8.54 -0.98
C VAL A 58 -3.85 8.11 -1.32
N THR A 59 -4.77 9.08 -1.46
CA THR A 59 -6.15 8.78 -1.86
C THR A 59 -6.18 8.10 -3.22
N ALA A 60 -5.42 8.61 -4.19
CA ALA A 60 -5.37 8.01 -5.53
C ALA A 60 -4.84 6.58 -5.48
N MET A 61 -3.85 6.33 -4.62
CA MET A 61 -3.30 4.98 -4.47
C MET A 61 -4.32 4.01 -3.89
N ILE A 62 -5.07 4.44 -2.87
CA ILE A 62 -6.10 3.61 -2.27
C ILE A 62 -7.19 3.30 -3.28
N GLU A 63 -7.59 4.29 -4.07
CA GLU A 63 -8.57 4.08 -5.14
C GLU A 63 -8.06 3.08 -6.18
N ALA A 64 -6.77 3.16 -6.53
CA ALA A 64 -6.17 2.21 -7.44
C ALA A 64 -6.21 0.78 -6.86
N CYS A 65 -6.04 0.64 -5.56
CA CYS A 65 -6.10 -0.66 -4.90
C CYS A 65 -7.48 -1.31 -5.02
N GLU A 66 -8.54 -0.52 -5.19
CA GLU A 66 -9.87 -1.08 -5.35
C GLU A 66 -10.01 -1.90 -6.63
N LYS A 67 -9.19 -1.60 -7.64
CA LYS A 67 -9.13 -2.42 -8.84
C LYS A 67 -8.01 -3.44 -8.77
N GLY A 68 -6.85 -3.01 -8.28
CA GLY A 68 -5.66 -3.85 -8.23
C GLY A 68 -5.13 -4.17 -9.62
N PRO A 69 -4.19 -5.12 -9.70
CA PRO A 69 -3.64 -5.56 -10.98
C PRO A 69 -4.63 -6.44 -11.73
N ARG A 70 -4.33 -6.64 -13.01
CA ARG A 70 -5.10 -7.54 -13.84
C ARG A 70 -5.06 -8.94 -13.22
N GLY A 71 -6.19 -9.57 -13.11
CA GLY A 71 -6.28 -10.89 -12.48
C GLY A 71 -6.64 -10.86 -11.02
N ALA A 72 -6.56 -9.71 -10.36
CA ALA A 72 -7.03 -9.59 -8.99
C ALA A 72 -8.55 -9.42 -8.97
N ARG A 73 -9.16 -9.86 -7.87
CA ARG A 73 -10.56 -9.57 -7.58
C ARG A 73 -10.63 -9.01 -6.17
N VAL A 74 -10.71 -7.69 -6.10
CA VAL A 74 -10.73 -7.00 -4.83
C VAL A 74 -12.18 -6.97 -4.33
N GLU A 75 -12.39 -7.48 -3.11
CA GLU A 75 -13.70 -7.46 -2.47
C GLU A 75 -13.86 -6.24 -1.58
N THR A 76 -12.86 -5.99 -0.75
CA THR A 76 -12.89 -4.83 0.15
C THR A 76 -11.49 -4.21 0.26
N VAL A 77 -11.48 -2.91 0.49
CA VAL A 77 -10.27 -2.17 0.84
C VAL A 77 -10.60 -1.40 2.11
N ASP A 78 -10.04 -1.84 3.23
CA ASP A 78 -10.20 -1.15 4.50
C ASP A 78 -8.97 -0.29 4.73
N HIS A 79 -9.16 0.92 5.22
CA HIS A 79 -8.01 1.79 5.48
C HIS A 79 -8.31 2.74 6.63
N TRP A 80 -7.25 3.17 7.29
CA TRP A 80 -7.37 4.08 8.43
C TRP A 80 -6.08 4.88 8.58
N ILE A 81 -6.18 5.98 9.30
CA ILE A 81 -5.03 6.85 9.58
C ILE A 81 -4.07 6.10 10.50
N ALA A 82 -2.78 6.21 10.21
CA ALA A 82 -1.73 5.60 10.99
C ALA A 82 -0.68 6.64 11.34
N ALA A 83 0.13 6.31 12.35
CA ALA A 83 1.26 7.15 12.72
C ALA A 83 2.46 6.83 11.80
N SER A 84 3.43 7.74 11.78
CA SER A 84 4.64 7.55 10.98
C SER A 84 5.42 6.30 11.39
N SER A 85 5.24 5.85 12.63
CA SER A 85 5.87 4.60 13.08
C SER A 85 5.41 3.38 12.27
N ALA A 86 4.26 3.47 11.59
CA ALA A 86 3.80 2.40 10.72
C ALA A 86 4.76 2.14 9.54
N LEU A 87 5.66 3.08 9.24
CA LEU A 87 6.67 2.91 8.19
C LEU A 87 7.87 2.09 8.65
N ALA A 88 7.98 1.76 9.93
CA ALA A 88 9.15 1.08 10.48
C ALA A 88 9.50 -0.25 9.79
N PRO A 89 8.52 -1.05 9.29
CA PRO A 89 8.87 -2.30 8.62
C PRO A 89 9.64 -2.13 7.31
N ARG A 90 9.72 -0.93 6.73
CA ARG A 90 10.48 -0.73 5.50
C ARG A 90 11.93 -1.14 5.70
N ARG A 91 12.53 -1.67 4.64
CA ARG A 91 13.97 -1.93 4.65
C ARG A 91 14.72 -0.62 4.56
N THR A 92 15.85 -0.57 5.26
CA THR A 92 16.71 0.61 5.27
C THR A 92 17.11 0.98 3.86
N GLY A 93 16.92 2.26 3.52
CA GLY A 93 17.31 2.80 2.21
C GLY A 93 16.27 2.63 1.12
N GLU A 94 15.17 1.93 1.37
CA GLU A 94 14.11 1.76 0.37
C GLU A 94 13.00 2.76 0.59
N GLN A 95 12.57 3.39 -0.47
CA GLN A 95 11.40 4.26 -0.43
C GLN A 95 10.14 3.45 -0.23
N PHE A 96 10.01 2.35 -0.96
CA PHE A 96 8.87 1.44 -0.84
C PHE A 96 9.39 0.00 -0.81
N SER A 97 8.95 -0.76 0.17
CA SER A 97 9.45 -2.12 0.38
C SER A 97 8.38 -3.17 0.11
N VAL A 98 8.77 -4.22 -0.60
CA VAL A 98 7.95 -5.42 -0.74
C VAL A 98 8.46 -6.41 0.29
N LEU A 99 7.63 -6.75 1.26
CA LEU A 99 8.06 -7.53 2.41
C LEU A 99 7.58 -8.98 2.29
N PRO A 100 8.25 -9.91 3.01
CA PRO A 100 7.77 -11.28 3.09
C PRO A 100 6.42 -11.35 3.76
N THR A 101 5.73 -12.48 3.54
CA THR A 101 4.44 -12.74 4.18
C THR A 101 4.58 -12.66 5.70
N GLY A 102 3.67 -11.94 6.30
CA GLY A 102 3.71 -11.69 7.73
C GLY A 102 2.39 -11.85 8.45
#